data_ca915908ad2065c0463076a60c52ea4b
#
_entry.id   ca915908ad2065c0463076a60c52ea4b
#
_cell.length_a   1.000
_cell.length_b   1.000
_cell.length_c   1.000
_cell.angle_alpha   90.00
_cell.angle_beta   90.00
_cell.angle_gamma   90.00
#
_symmetry.space_group_name_H-M   'P 1'
#
loop_
_entity.id
_entity.type
_entity.pdbx_description
1 polymer ?
#
loop_
_entity_poly.entity_id
_entity_poly.type
_entity_poly.pdbx_seq_one_letter_code
_entity_poly.pdbx_strand_id
1 'polypeptide(L)'
;MKRLVPNAAIAALACAAASPSALAQMAPTLYGLVDMSVGNFQTPGNDSLRRAESGRMSLSYVGIRGSDDLGGGLRARYALETYIRVDEGAAGRTGGDPFWTRTAYVGLQGAFGTSVLGRSPTPLWTATRMFNPLGDSVGFSPSIRQYFGGTVLGDTRWNNSVAFSSPEVEKGFMYSVQFNAGEGNPGTTGKNTGVGALYTSGPLQASGTWQRVRNGPGPWPAGFDHQSTFQLGASYELSFIRLYGQVGRVKTNADVDVRSTLYQVGAASPIGLGFLLASYAHAKDEVASTRSYRRTFSLGYDYFLSKATDIYAVVMNERFTALSSANTVAAGVRLRF
;
A
#
# COMPACT_ATOMS: atom_id res chain seq x y z
N MET A 1 57.43 64.26 9.60
CA MET A 1 56.12 63.76 10.02
C MET A 1 55.46 63.08 8.81
N LYS A 2 55.58 61.74 8.73
CA LYS A 2 54.95 60.91 7.67
C LYS A 2 53.68 60.29 8.28
N ARG A 3 52.51 60.62 7.74
CA ARG A 3 51.22 60.04 8.12
C ARG A 3 51.04 58.70 7.44
N LEU A 4 50.89 57.65 8.21
CA LEU A 4 50.46 56.33 7.76
C LEU A 4 48.92 56.38 7.52
N VAL A 5 48.48 55.99 6.36
CA VAL A 5 47.07 55.73 5.99
C VAL A 5 46.80 54.25 6.21
N PRO A 6 45.80 53.85 7.00
CA PRO A 6 45.55 52.40 7.24
C PRO A 6 44.84 51.77 6.06
N ASN A 7 45.31 50.56 5.70
CA ASN A 7 44.73 49.68 4.70
C ASN A 7 43.36 49.05 5.21
N ALA A 8 42.31 49.86 5.18
CA ALA A 8 40.96 49.37 5.51
C ALA A 8 40.12 48.95 4.27
N ALA A 9 40.70 49.04 3.07
CA ALA A 9 39.94 48.82 1.81
C ALA A 9 40.07 47.39 1.24
N ILE A 10 40.88 46.51 1.83
CA ILE A 10 41.10 45.13 1.28
C ILE A 10 40.23 44.08 2.01
N ALA A 11 39.70 44.37 3.21
CA ALA A 11 38.86 43.43 3.94
C ALA A 11 37.40 43.40 3.48
N ALA A 12 36.92 44.36 2.73
CA ALA A 12 35.51 44.45 2.28
C ALA A 12 35.22 43.68 0.97
N LEU A 13 36.27 43.26 0.20
CA LEU A 13 36.07 42.53 -1.06
C LEU A 13 36.06 41.02 -0.94
N ALA A 14 36.44 40.46 0.20
CA ALA A 14 36.46 39.02 0.44
C ALA A 14 35.13 38.41 0.93
N CYS A 15 34.16 39.24 1.35
CA CYS A 15 32.84 38.79 1.79
C CYS A 15 31.77 38.75 0.70
N ALA A 16 32.07 39.22 -0.53
CA ALA A 16 31.10 39.25 -1.61
C ALA A 16 31.09 38.00 -2.53
N ALA A 17 31.94 37.01 -2.29
CA ALA A 17 32.06 35.81 -3.14
C ALA A 17 31.45 34.54 -2.55
N ALA A 18 30.84 34.59 -1.38
CA ALA A 18 29.98 33.52 -0.86
C ALA A 18 28.51 33.87 -1.18
N SER A 19 28.15 33.92 -2.46
CA SER A 19 26.73 33.74 -2.81
C SER A 19 26.32 32.39 -2.28
N PRO A 20 25.39 32.26 -1.32
CA PRO A 20 24.81 30.96 -1.05
C PRO A 20 24.22 30.54 -2.38
N SER A 21 24.72 29.43 -2.94
CA SER A 21 24.01 28.72 -3.98
C SER A 21 22.58 28.60 -3.44
N ALA A 22 21.63 29.32 -4.05
CA ALA A 22 20.22 29.15 -3.74
C ALA A 22 19.94 27.70 -4.04
N LEU A 23 19.98 26.85 -3.01
CA LEU A 23 19.52 25.48 -3.08
C LEU A 23 18.09 25.63 -3.59
N ALA A 24 17.87 25.26 -4.83
CA ALA A 24 16.55 25.29 -5.43
C ALA A 24 15.69 24.31 -4.65
N GLN A 25 15.09 24.81 -3.59
CA GLN A 25 14.17 24.04 -2.73
C GLN A 25 13.02 23.62 -3.64
N MET A 26 12.98 22.34 -4.00
CA MET A 26 11.89 21.83 -4.83
C MET A 26 10.59 22.04 -4.07
N ALA A 27 9.68 22.82 -4.65
CA ALA A 27 8.38 23.10 -4.05
C ALA A 27 7.64 21.81 -3.71
N PRO A 28 7.01 21.72 -2.55
CA PRO A 28 6.16 20.59 -2.20
C PRO A 28 5.12 20.33 -3.29
N THR A 29 4.92 19.07 -3.65
CA THR A 29 3.90 18.67 -4.61
C THR A 29 2.66 18.22 -3.86
N LEU A 30 1.55 18.89 -4.09
CA LEU A 30 0.22 18.40 -3.73
C LEU A 30 -0.21 17.36 -4.77
N TYR A 31 -0.73 16.23 -4.31
CA TYR A 31 -1.19 15.15 -5.18
C TYR A 31 -2.27 14.32 -4.49
N GLY A 32 -3.01 13.55 -5.27
CA GLY A 32 -4.06 12.73 -4.71
C GLY A 32 -4.78 11.86 -5.71
N LEU A 33 -5.79 11.19 -5.19
CA LEU A 33 -6.71 10.37 -5.96
C LEU A 33 -8.10 10.49 -5.33
N VAL A 34 -9.11 10.69 -6.16
CA VAL A 34 -10.52 10.66 -5.79
C VAL A 34 -11.19 9.53 -6.57
N ASP A 35 -11.87 8.66 -5.85
CA ASP A 35 -12.61 7.51 -6.37
C ASP A 35 -14.03 7.50 -5.77
N MET A 36 -15.03 7.53 -6.64
CA MET A 36 -16.44 7.43 -6.27
C MET A 36 -17.13 6.40 -7.15
N SER A 37 -17.95 5.57 -6.53
CA SER A 37 -18.76 4.58 -7.24
C SER A 37 -20.20 4.58 -6.76
N VAL A 38 -21.10 4.20 -7.66
CA VAL A 38 -22.51 3.93 -7.36
C VAL A 38 -22.82 2.48 -7.71
N GLY A 39 -23.66 1.84 -6.93
CA GLY A 39 -23.94 0.44 -7.18
C GLY A 39 -24.86 -0.21 -6.17
N ASN A 40 -25.01 -1.50 -6.36
CA ASN A 40 -25.63 -2.39 -5.40
C ASN A 40 -24.53 -3.18 -4.71
N PHE A 41 -24.28 -2.88 -3.44
CA PHE A 41 -23.22 -3.48 -2.65
C PHE A 41 -23.80 -4.50 -1.66
N GLN A 42 -23.20 -5.68 -1.62
CA GLN A 42 -23.60 -6.72 -0.69
C GLN A 42 -22.37 -7.39 -0.07
N THR A 43 -22.46 -7.79 1.19
CA THR A 43 -21.50 -8.65 1.88
C THR A 43 -22.17 -9.96 2.28
N PRO A 44 -21.44 -11.10 2.30
CA PRO A 44 -22.02 -12.39 2.67
C PRO A 44 -22.80 -12.36 3.97
N GLY A 45 -24.02 -12.90 3.96
CA GLY A 45 -24.91 -12.93 5.09
C GLY A 45 -25.75 -11.68 5.33
N ASN A 46 -25.60 -10.63 4.50
CA ASN A 46 -26.34 -9.38 4.65
C ASN A 46 -27.18 -9.07 3.39
N ASP A 47 -28.14 -8.18 3.55
CA ASP A 47 -28.91 -7.62 2.45
C ASP A 47 -28.07 -6.69 1.58
N SER A 48 -28.46 -6.52 0.33
CA SER A 48 -27.82 -5.60 -0.59
C SER A 48 -28.26 -4.16 -0.34
N LEU A 49 -27.33 -3.22 -0.50
CA LEU A 49 -27.58 -1.79 -0.33
C LEU A 49 -27.23 -1.03 -1.62
N ARG A 50 -28.17 -0.23 -2.11
CA ARG A 50 -27.94 0.70 -3.23
C ARG A 50 -27.45 2.02 -2.67
N ARG A 51 -26.21 2.40 -3.02
CA ARG A 51 -25.61 3.63 -2.50
C ARG A 51 -24.46 4.12 -3.38
N ALA A 52 -24.02 5.35 -3.12
CA ALA A 52 -22.72 5.84 -3.55
C ALA A 52 -21.69 5.55 -2.47
N GLU A 53 -20.47 5.15 -2.86
CA GLU A 53 -19.37 4.86 -1.94
C GLU A 53 -18.04 5.40 -2.48
N SER A 54 -17.25 5.96 -1.60
CA SER A 54 -15.89 6.39 -1.86
C SER A 54 -14.89 5.24 -1.79
N GLY A 55 -13.84 5.30 -2.61
CA GLY A 55 -12.64 4.49 -2.41
C GLY A 55 -12.80 2.99 -2.65
N ARG A 56 -13.75 2.56 -3.48
CA ARG A 56 -13.97 1.11 -3.72
C ARG A 56 -12.96 0.51 -4.67
N MET A 57 -12.62 1.19 -5.77
CA MET A 57 -11.58 0.75 -6.70
C MET A 57 -10.19 1.12 -6.17
N SER A 58 -10.02 2.34 -5.65
CA SER A 58 -8.81 2.78 -4.95
C SER A 58 -9.20 3.72 -3.82
N LEU A 59 -8.67 3.51 -2.60
CA LEU A 59 -8.96 4.41 -1.49
C LEU A 59 -8.58 5.84 -1.85
N SER A 60 -9.55 6.75 -1.79
CA SER A 60 -9.32 8.18 -2.05
C SER A 60 -8.37 8.77 -1.02
N TYR A 61 -7.47 9.64 -1.47
CA TYR A 61 -6.49 10.29 -0.58
C TYR A 61 -6.01 11.62 -1.15
N VAL A 62 -5.48 12.45 -0.26
CA VAL A 62 -4.68 13.62 -0.60
C VAL A 62 -3.35 13.56 0.15
N GLY A 63 -2.31 14.10 -0.45
CA GLY A 63 -0.98 14.10 0.15
C GLY A 63 -0.11 15.23 -0.33
N ILE A 64 0.92 15.49 0.45
CA ILE A 64 2.02 16.40 0.14
C ILE A 64 3.31 15.61 0.19
N ARG A 65 4.14 15.76 -0.81
CA ARG A 65 5.48 15.16 -0.86
C ARG A 65 6.51 16.15 -1.36
N GLY A 66 7.73 15.92 -0.97
CA GLY A 66 8.85 16.68 -1.48
C GLY A 66 10.16 15.92 -1.37
N SER A 67 11.17 16.45 -2.03
CA SER A 67 12.54 15.97 -1.92
C SER A 67 13.50 17.15 -1.95
N ASP A 68 14.62 17.01 -1.28
CA ASP A 68 15.72 17.96 -1.27
C ASP A 68 16.98 17.25 -1.74
N ASP A 69 17.70 17.83 -2.69
CA ASP A 69 18.96 17.28 -3.21
C ASP A 69 20.11 17.71 -2.29
N LEU A 70 20.70 16.75 -1.60
CA LEU A 70 21.79 16.96 -0.66
C LEU A 70 23.17 16.88 -1.33
N GLY A 71 23.22 16.72 -2.65
CA GLY A 71 24.44 16.52 -3.40
C GLY A 71 24.93 15.07 -3.40
N GLY A 72 25.87 14.75 -4.31
CA GLY A 72 26.46 13.41 -4.40
C GLY A 72 25.48 12.29 -4.74
N GLY A 73 24.30 12.59 -5.27
CA GLY A 73 23.23 11.63 -5.52
C GLY A 73 22.37 11.27 -4.29
N LEU A 74 22.64 11.94 -3.15
CA LEU A 74 21.85 11.79 -1.94
C LEU A 74 20.66 12.77 -1.93
N ARG A 75 19.47 12.31 -1.56
CA ARG A 75 18.25 13.11 -1.45
C ARG A 75 17.54 12.85 -0.13
N ALA A 76 17.13 13.92 0.54
CA ALA A 76 16.11 13.83 1.59
C ALA A 76 14.72 13.76 0.94
N ARG A 77 13.80 12.99 1.54
CA ARG A 77 12.42 12.82 1.05
C ARG A 77 11.44 12.82 2.20
N TYR A 78 10.24 13.31 1.94
CA TYR A 78 9.12 13.18 2.86
C TYR A 78 7.83 12.95 2.10
N ALA A 79 6.85 12.35 2.76
CA ALA A 79 5.46 12.27 2.31
C ALA A 79 4.52 12.26 3.51
N LEU A 80 3.43 13.03 3.39
CA LEU A 80 2.33 13.09 4.32
C LEU A 80 1.05 12.85 3.53
N GLU A 81 0.29 11.81 3.85
CA GLU A 81 -0.91 11.42 3.12
C GLU A 81 -2.05 11.07 4.07
N THR A 82 -3.25 11.55 3.76
CA THR A 82 -4.48 11.17 4.45
C THR A 82 -5.47 10.51 3.51
N TYR A 83 -6.20 9.50 3.99
CA TYR A 83 -7.37 9.00 3.28
C TYR A 83 -8.52 9.98 3.40
N ILE A 84 -9.41 9.98 2.41
CA ILE A 84 -10.62 10.80 2.37
C ILE A 84 -11.80 9.91 2.01
N ARG A 85 -12.87 9.99 2.78
CA ARG A 85 -14.20 9.48 2.41
C ARG A 85 -14.94 10.61 1.69
N VAL A 86 -14.93 10.56 0.36
CA VAL A 86 -15.47 11.65 -0.49
C VAL A 86 -16.98 11.73 -0.39
N ASP A 87 -17.65 10.60 -0.18
CA ASP A 87 -19.10 10.47 0.04
C ASP A 87 -19.57 11.14 1.34
N GLU A 88 -18.71 11.26 2.34
CA GLU A 88 -19.01 11.86 3.64
C GLU A 88 -18.27 13.21 3.88
N GLY A 89 -17.29 13.55 3.04
CA GLY A 89 -16.42 14.71 3.26
C GLY A 89 -15.50 14.57 4.47
N ALA A 90 -15.17 13.36 4.89
CA ALA A 90 -14.44 13.08 6.12
C ALA A 90 -13.05 12.47 5.85
N ALA A 91 -12.08 12.77 6.73
CA ALA A 91 -10.75 12.18 6.68
C ALA A 91 -10.72 10.75 7.26
N GLY A 92 -9.70 9.96 6.86
CA GLY A 92 -9.48 8.60 7.32
C GLY A 92 -10.30 7.55 6.55
N ARG A 93 -10.00 6.27 6.76
CA ARG A 93 -10.80 5.11 6.27
C ARG A 93 -12.05 4.93 7.13
N THR A 94 -11.96 5.33 8.39
CA THR A 94 -13.01 5.29 9.40
C THR A 94 -12.94 6.55 10.27
N GLY A 95 -13.97 6.81 11.07
CA GLY A 95 -13.97 7.95 12.01
C GLY A 95 -12.92 7.87 13.13
N GLY A 96 -12.31 6.70 13.36
CA GLY A 96 -11.27 6.50 14.38
C GLY A 96 -9.84 6.60 13.84
N ASP A 97 -9.65 6.76 12.53
CA ASP A 97 -8.31 6.87 11.95
C ASP A 97 -7.66 8.23 12.29
N PRO A 98 -6.37 8.30 12.63
CA PRO A 98 -5.64 9.57 12.73
C PRO A 98 -5.56 10.27 11.36
N PHE A 99 -5.34 11.60 11.36
CA PHE A 99 -5.37 12.37 10.11
C PHE A 99 -4.36 11.84 9.07
N TRP A 100 -3.07 11.76 9.40
CA TRP A 100 -2.04 11.26 8.47
C TRP A 100 -1.98 9.72 8.43
N THR A 101 -3.11 9.09 8.16
CA THR A 101 -3.27 7.65 8.32
C THR A 101 -2.77 6.82 7.14
N ARG A 102 -2.58 7.43 5.94
CA ARG A 102 -2.12 6.68 4.76
C ARG A 102 -0.59 6.54 4.73
N THR A 103 0.13 7.66 4.86
CA THR A 103 1.61 7.68 4.84
C THR A 103 2.08 8.90 5.59
N ALA A 104 3.11 8.76 6.43
CA ALA A 104 3.74 9.88 7.13
C ALA A 104 5.19 9.50 7.43
N TYR A 105 6.12 9.95 6.60
CA TYR A 105 7.54 9.64 6.79
C TYR A 105 8.47 10.74 6.32
N VAL A 106 9.69 10.72 6.85
CA VAL A 106 10.89 11.35 6.32
C VAL A 106 11.93 10.28 6.00
N GLY A 107 12.78 10.50 5.02
CA GLY A 107 13.79 9.50 4.66
C GLY A 107 14.91 10.02 3.78
N LEU A 108 15.84 9.15 3.49
CA LEU A 108 17.00 9.37 2.61
C LEU A 108 16.97 8.36 1.46
N GLN A 109 17.31 8.85 0.28
CA GLN A 109 17.48 8.05 -0.92
C GLN A 109 18.84 8.33 -1.53
N GLY A 110 19.52 7.29 -1.96
CA GLY A 110 20.82 7.37 -2.64
C GLY A 110 21.13 6.12 -3.44
N ALA A 111 22.38 5.95 -3.84
CA ALA A 111 22.84 4.73 -4.53
C ALA A 111 22.64 3.45 -3.68
N PHE A 112 22.58 3.59 -2.36
CA PHE A 112 22.30 2.48 -1.44
C PHE A 112 20.83 2.04 -1.44
N GLY A 113 19.90 2.82 -2.02
CA GLY A 113 18.45 2.61 -1.97
C GLY A 113 17.73 3.71 -1.21
N THR A 114 16.61 3.37 -0.57
CA THR A 114 15.76 4.31 0.17
C THR A 114 15.51 3.81 1.58
N SER A 115 15.80 4.65 2.58
CA SER A 115 15.46 4.44 3.98
C SER A 115 14.44 5.48 4.42
N VAL A 116 13.39 5.06 5.13
CA VAL A 116 12.35 5.96 5.66
C VAL A 116 12.07 5.67 7.12
N LEU A 117 11.72 6.73 7.85
CA LEU A 117 11.32 6.72 9.26
C LEU A 117 9.90 7.28 9.40
N GLY A 118 9.01 6.55 10.06
CA GLY A 118 7.63 6.94 10.27
C GLY A 118 6.62 5.88 9.84
N ARG A 119 5.48 6.31 9.30
CA ARG A 119 4.41 5.42 8.83
C ARG A 119 4.55 5.15 7.33
N SER A 120 4.74 3.88 6.97
CA SER A 120 4.92 3.45 5.59
C SER A 120 4.27 2.08 5.31
N PRO A 121 3.96 1.75 4.04
CA PRO A 121 3.35 0.47 3.67
C PRO A 121 4.27 -0.71 3.96
N THR A 122 3.67 -1.85 4.35
CA THR A 122 4.40 -3.09 4.58
C THR A 122 4.84 -3.75 3.28
N PRO A 123 5.93 -4.54 3.28
CA PRO A 123 6.33 -5.33 2.11
C PRO A 123 5.20 -6.26 1.64
N LEU A 124 4.46 -6.88 2.56
CA LEU A 124 3.32 -7.76 2.23
C LEU A 124 2.20 -7.00 1.51
N TRP A 125 1.80 -5.81 2.00
CA TRP A 125 0.81 -4.98 1.32
C TRP A 125 1.26 -4.62 -0.10
N THR A 126 2.51 -4.20 -0.24
CA THR A 126 3.09 -3.82 -1.52
C THR A 126 3.07 -4.99 -2.52
N ALA A 127 3.47 -6.17 -2.11
CA ALA A 127 3.44 -7.36 -2.95
C ALA A 127 1.99 -7.77 -3.29
N THR A 128 1.07 -7.80 -2.32
CA THR A 128 -0.33 -8.21 -2.57
C THR A 128 -0.99 -7.34 -3.63
N ARG A 129 -0.79 -6.02 -3.58
CA ARG A 129 -1.38 -5.10 -4.58
C ARG A 129 -0.71 -5.18 -5.95
N MET A 130 0.55 -5.60 -6.04
CA MET A 130 1.29 -5.71 -7.31
C MET A 130 0.87 -6.94 -8.12
N PHE A 131 0.55 -8.04 -7.44
CA PHE A 131 0.32 -9.32 -8.09
C PHE A 131 -1.16 -9.69 -8.21
N ASN A 132 -2.03 -8.69 -8.39
CA ASN A 132 -3.43 -8.89 -8.76
C ASN A 132 -3.88 -7.80 -9.76
N PRO A 133 -4.85 -8.10 -10.65
CA PRO A 133 -5.24 -7.17 -11.71
C PRO A 133 -6.03 -5.94 -11.21
N LEU A 134 -6.63 -6.00 -10.02
CA LEU A 134 -7.41 -4.91 -9.42
C LEU A 134 -6.59 -4.05 -8.46
N GLY A 135 -5.26 -4.21 -8.43
CA GLY A 135 -4.33 -3.37 -7.68
C GLY A 135 -4.63 -3.32 -6.18
N ASP A 136 -4.80 -2.12 -5.63
CA ASP A 136 -5.07 -1.87 -4.21
C ASP A 136 -6.55 -1.79 -3.86
N SER A 137 -7.44 -2.24 -4.75
CA SER A 137 -8.90 -2.17 -4.55
C SER A 137 -9.35 -2.92 -3.30
N VAL A 138 -9.71 -2.19 -2.26
CA VAL A 138 -10.28 -2.77 -1.03
C VAL A 138 -11.72 -3.22 -1.22
N GLY A 139 -12.42 -2.65 -2.20
CA GLY A 139 -13.81 -2.94 -2.52
C GLY A 139 -14.00 -4.13 -3.44
N PHE A 140 -13.10 -4.34 -4.40
CA PHE A 140 -13.33 -5.29 -5.50
C PHE A 140 -12.20 -6.29 -5.72
N SER A 141 -10.98 -6.09 -5.18
CA SER A 141 -9.91 -7.07 -5.35
C SER A 141 -10.09 -8.29 -4.44
N PRO A 142 -10.26 -9.50 -5.02
CA PRO A 142 -10.39 -10.73 -4.24
C PRO A 142 -9.22 -10.97 -3.28
N SER A 143 -7.98 -10.75 -3.71
CA SER A 143 -6.80 -10.95 -2.86
C SER A 143 -6.72 -9.92 -1.73
N ILE A 144 -6.92 -8.64 -2.02
CA ILE A 144 -6.89 -7.58 -0.99
C ILE A 144 -7.96 -7.84 0.06
N ARG A 145 -9.18 -8.19 -0.36
CA ARG A 145 -10.29 -8.51 0.53
C ARG A 145 -9.98 -9.73 1.41
N GLN A 146 -9.39 -10.77 0.83
CA GLN A 146 -9.08 -11.98 1.60
C GLN A 146 -7.88 -11.83 2.53
N TYR A 147 -6.83 -11.09 2.15
CA TYR A 147 -5.71 -10.82 3.04
C TYR A 147 -6.07 -9.77 4.09
N PHE A 148 -6.54 -8.60 3.69
CA PHE A 148 -6.68 -7.42 4.55
C PHE A 148 -8.11 -7.12 5.00
N GLY A 149 -9.07 -7.93 4.63
CA GLY A 149 -10.45 -7.88 5.15
C GLY A 149 -10.63 -8.66 6.46
N GLY A 150 -9.60 -8.69 7.32
CA GLY A 150 -9.66 -9.31 8.66
C GLY A 150 -8.76 -10.53 8.86
N THR A 151 -8.08 -11.03 7.82
CA THR A 151 -7.16 -12.19 7.97
C THR A 151 -5.78 -11.76 8.44
N VAL A 152 -5.18 -10.74 7.81
CA VAL A 152 -3.89 -10.17 8.22
C VAL A 152 -4.12 -9.05 9.21
N LEU A 153 -3.50 -9.18 10.39
CA LEU A 153 -3.57 -8.24 11.49
C LEU A 153 -2.44 -7.19 11.39
N GLY A 154 -2.56 -6.11 12.17
CA GLY A 154 -1.51 -5.09 12.34
C GLY A 154 -1.45 -4.03 11.24
N ASP A 155 -2.50 -3.92 10.42
CA ASP A 155 -2.63 -2.93 9.33
C ASP A 155 -1.71 -3.18 8.11
N THR A 156 -2.05 -2.51 7.02
CA THR A 156 -1.29 -2.46 5.76
C THR A 156 -0.07 -1.55 5.82
N ARG A 157 0.02 -0.73 6.87
CA ARG A 157 1.08 0.24 7.15
C ARG A 157 1.40 0.24 8.63
N TRP A 158 2.69 0.30 8.97
CA TRP A 158 3.11 0.33 10.36
C TRP A 158 3.55 1.72 10.79
N ASN A 159 3.07 2.14 11.97
CA ASN A 159 3.55 3.33 12.67
C ASN A 159 4.94 3.08 13.27
N ASN A 160 5.65 4.13 13.63
CA ASN A 160 6.93 4.07 14.35
C ASN A 160 7.90 3.08 13.70
N SER A 161 7.93 3.08 12.36
CA SER A 161 8.71 2.10 11.59
C SER A 161 9.96 2.71 10.96
N VAL A 162 10.96 1.86 10.85
CA VAL A 162 12.12 2.05 9.98
C VAL A 162 11.92 1.10 8.81
N ALA A 163 11.90 1.61 7.59
CA ALA A 163 11.82 0.79 6.39
C ALA A 163 12.97 1.11 5.45
N PHE A 164 13.48 0.07 4.81
CA PHE A 164 14.53 0.15 3.80
C PHE A 164 14.08 -0.62 2.55
N SER A 165 14.35 -0.03 1.39
CA SER A 165 14.22 -0.69 0.08
C SER A 165 15.51 -0.52 -0.70
N SER A 166 16.09 -1.61 -1.18
CA SER A 166 17.29 -1.57 -2.01
C SER A 166 17.00 -0.89 -3.35
N PRO A 167 18.01 -0.37 -4.05
CA PRO A 167 17.91 -0.18 -5.49
C PRO A 167 17.70 -1.54 -6.16
N GLU A 168 17.46 -1.54 -7.46
CA GLU A 168 17.61 -2.76 -8.24
C GLU A 168 19.07 -3.21 -8.18
N VAL A 169 19.31 -4.36 -7.56
CA VAL A 169 20.62 -4.99 -7.53
C VAL A 169 20.78 -5.91 -8.74
N GLU A 170 21.95 -6.56 -8.88
CA GLU A 170 22.23 -7.41 -10.03
C GLU A 170 21.06 -8.34 -10.41
N LYS A 171 20.80 -8.44 -11.72
CA LYS A 171 19.82 -9.37 -12.32
C LYS A 171 18.36 -9.12 -11.93
N GLY A 172 17.97 -7.88 -11.65
CA GLY A 172 16.56 -7.53 -11.44
C GLY A 172 16.01 -7.82 -10.04
N PHE A 173 16.86 -8.10 -9.05
CA PHE A 173 16.44 -8.27 -7.67
C PHE A 173 16.34 -6.94 -6.93
N MET A 174 15.28 -6.79 -6.15
CA MET A 174 15.10 -5.75 -5.12
C MET A 174 14.70 -6.42 -3.81
N TYR A 175 15.13 -5.88 -2.70
CA TYR A 175 14.70 -6.36 -1.38
C TYR A 175 14.23 -5.19 -0.50
N SER A 176 13.39 -5.51 0.46
CA SER A 176 12.85 -4.55 1.42
C SER A 176 12.78 -5.16 2.81
N VAL A 177 13.02 -4.33 3.81
CA VAL A 177 12.86 -4.70 5.21
C VAL A 177 12.13 -3.58 5.93
N GLN A 178 11.31 -3.93 6.91
CA GLN A 178 10.61 -2.96 7.76
C GLN A 178 10.52 -3.48 9.18
N PHE A 179 10.82 -2.59 10.12
CA PHE A 179 10.68 -2.81 11.55
C PHE A 179 9.78 -1.74 12.15
N ASN A 180 8.91 -2.17 13.06
CA ASN A 180 8.18 -1.28 13.94
C ASN A 180 8.72 -1.46 15.35
N ALA A 181 9.08 -0.36 16.01
CA ALA A 181 9.78 -0.39 17.30
C ALA A 181 8.87 -0.64 18.51
N GLY A 182 7.55 -0.72 18.32
CA GLY A 182 6.57 -0.75 19.41
C GLY A 182 6.56 0.57 20.21
N GLU A 183 5.43 0.89 20.80
CA GLU A 183 5.29 2.02 21.74
C GLU A 183 5.37 1.45 23.15
N GLY A 184 6.29 1.94 23.98
CA GLY A 184 6.75 1.39 25.24
C GLY A 184 5.72 1.25 26.38
N ASN A 185 4.43 1.10 26.08
CA ASN A 185 3.44 0.77 27.08
C ASN A 185 3.40 -0.74 27.34
N PRO A 186 3.35 -1.20 28.61
CA PRO A 186 3.14 -2.60 28.91
C PRO A 186 1.91 -3.14 28.18
N GLY A 187 2.08 -4.19 27.34
CA GLY A 187 1.02 -4.76 26.50
C GLY A 187 1.04 -4.34 25.03
N THR A 188 1.78 -3.29 24.64
CA THR A 188 2.00 -2.87 23.23
C THR A 188 3.47 -2.94 22.82
N THR A 189 4.32 -3.57 23.61
CA THR A 189 5.77 -3.71 23.39
C THR A 189 6.15 -4.64 22.26
N GLY A 190 5.18 -5.24 21.60
CA GLY A 190 5.41 -6.13 20.46
C GLY A 190 6.06 -5.38 19.29
N LYS A 191 7.08 -6.00 18.70
CA LYS A 191 7.78 -5.47 17.51
C LYS A 191 7.27 -6.19 16.27
N ASN A 192 6.97 -5.41 15.21
CA ASN A 192 6.65 -5.99 13.91
C ASN A 192 7.91 -6.04 13.04
N THR A 193 8.02 -7.10 12.25
CA THR A 193 9.10 -7.29 11.29
C THR A 193 8.52 -7.75 9.97
N GLY A 194 8.89 -7.11 8.88
CA GLY A 194 8.51 -7.48 7.52
C GLY A 194 9.73 -7.49 6.60
N VAL A 195 9.79 -8.48 5.73
CA VAL A 195 10.80 -8.58 4.67
C VAL A 195 10.12 -8.92 3.35
N GLY A 196 10.71 -8.46 2.26
CA GLY A 196 10.25 -8.74 0.91
C GLY A 196 11.40 -8.80 -0.08
N ALA A 197 11.27 -9.65 -1.07
CA ALA A 197 12.11 -9.68 -2.25
C ALA A 197 11.23 -9.60 -3.50
N LEU A 198 11.66 -8.84 -4.47
CA LEU A 198 11.06 -8.72 -5.80
C LEU A 198 12.10 -9.06 -6.84
N TYR A 199 11.72 -9.88 -7.79
CA TYR A 199 12.52 -10.22 -8.96
C TYR A 199 11.78 -9.77 -10.22
N THR A 200 12.50 -9.11 -11.14
CA THR A 200 11.97 -8.68 -12.44
C THR A 200 12.94 -9.11 -13.53
N SER A 201 12.47 -9.87 -14.49
CA SER A 201 13.27 -10.30 -15.65
C SER A 201 12.38 -10.43 -16.89
N GLY A 202 12.53 -9.50 -17.83
CA GLY A 202 11.68 -9.44 -19.01
C GLY A 202 10.19 -9.43 -18.64
N PRO A 203 9.38 -10.37 -19.17
CA PRO A 203 7.94 -10.41 -18.88
C PRO A 203 7.59 -10.94 -17.48
N LEU A 204 8.53 -11.55 -16.78
CA LEU A 204 8.32 -12.17 -15.46
C LEU A 204 8.59 -11.18 -14.33
N GLN A 205 7.64 -11.08 -13.41
CA GLN A 205 7.85 -10.52 -12.07
C GLN A 205 7.46 -11.56 -11.03
N ALA A 206 8.23 -11.69 -9.97
CA ALA A 206 7.95 -12.58 -8.86
C ALA A 206 8.34 -11.94 -7.52
N SER A 207 7.62 -12.24 -6.47
CA SER A 207 7.95 -11.76 -5.13
C SER A 207 7.78 -12.85 -4.07
N GLY A 208 8.57 -12.73 -3.01
CA GLY A 208 8.38 -13.45 -1.77
C GLY A 208 8.36 -12.46 -0.62
N THR A 209 7.39 -12.59 0.29
CA THR A 209 7.30 -11.74 1.48
C THR A 209 7.04 -12.57 2.72
N TRP A 210 7.57 -12.10 3.83
CA TRP A 210 7.27 -12.61 5.15
C TRP A 210 7.12 -11.45 6.13
N GLN A 211 6.15 -11.57 7.03
CA GLN A 211 6.02 -10.64 8.16
C GLN A 211 5.61 -11.35 9.43
N ARG A 212 6.02 -10.78 10.55
CA ARG A 212 5.53 -11.11 11.89
C ARG A 212 4.98 -9.86 12.55
N VAL A 213 3.76 -9.96 13.07
CA VAL A 213 3.03 -8.88 13.72
C VAL A 213 2.77 -9.24 15.17
N ARG A 214 3.00 -8.30 16.08
CA ARG A 214 2.73 -8.39 17.51
C ARG A 214 2.00 -7.17 18.05
N ASN A 215 1.92 -6.08 17.29
CA ASN A 215 1.20 -4.87 17.65
C ASN A 215 0.55 -4.21 16.45
N GLY A 216 -0.30 -3.21 16.69
CA GLY A 216 -1.02 -2.42 15.69
C GLY A 216 -2.46 -2.17 16.11
N PRO A 217 -3.32 -1.66 15.22
CA PRO A 217 -4.73 -1.47 15.52
C PRO A 217 -5.42 -2.84 15.72
N GLY A 218 -6.24 -2.92 16.79
CA GLY A 218 -7.06 -4.10 17.09
C GLY A 218 -8.30 -4.20 16.20
N PRO A 219 -9.21 -5.15 16.47
CA PRO A 219 -9.22 -6.03 17.65
C PRO A 219 -8.23 -7.20 17.52
N TRP A 220 -7.71 -7.65 18.68
CA TRP A 220 -6.84 -8.81 18.79
C TRP A 220 -7.60 -10.03 19.31
N PRO A 221 -7.32 -11.27 18.83
CA PRO A 221 -7.84 -12.48 19.44
C PRO A 221 -7.41 -12.61 20.92
N ALA A 222 -8.21 -13.28 21.74
CA ALA A 222 -7.86 -13.58 23.13
C ALA A 222 -6.55 -14.37 23.19
N GLY A 223 -5.64 -14.02 24.12
CA GLY A 223 -4.31 -14.62 24.24
C GLY A 223 -3.40 -14.42 23.04
N PHE A 224 -3.62 -13.38 22.24
CA PHE A 224 -2.78 -13.12 21.07
C PHE A 224 -1.31 -12.91 21.45
N ASP A 225 -0.44 -13.72 20.86
CA ASP A 225 1.02 -13.57 20.95
C ASP A 225 1.60 -12.93 19.70
N HIS A 226 1.36 -13.54 18.55
CA HIS A 226 1.83 -13.01 17.26
C HIS A 226 1.06 -13.60 16.08
N GLN A 227 1.14 -12.91 14.95
CA GLN A 227 0.74 -13.46 13.66
C GLN A 227 1.93 -13.46 12.70
N SER A 228 2.15 -14.59 12.01
CA SER A 228 3.13 -14.72 10.94
C SER A 228 2.43 -14.91 9.60
N THR A 229 2.86 -14.17 8.58
CA THR A 229 2.33 -14.27 7.21
C THR A 229 3.48 -14.50 6.25
N PHE A 230 3.31 -15.48 5.35
CA PHE A 230 4.18 -15.72 4.21
C PHE A 230 3.37 -15.62 2.94
N GLN A 231 3.91 -15.00 1.89
CA GLN A 231 3.28 -14.89 0.58
C GLN A 231 4.31 -15.00 -0.53
N LEU A 232 3.94 -15.71 -1.60
CA LEU A 232 4.57 -15.67 -2.91
C LEU A 232 3.59 -15.06 -3.90
N GLY A 233 4.09 -14.23 -4.79
CA GLY A 233 3.34 -13.62 -5.89
C GLY A 233 4.13 -13.71 -7.18
N ALA A 234 3.44 -13.87 -8.31
CA ALA A 234 4.05 -13.80 -9.62
C ALA A 234 3.11 -13.16 -10.64
N SER A 235 3.67 -12.52 -11.65
CA SER A 235 2.95 -12.10 -12.84
C SER A 235 3.80 -12.36 -14.10
N TYR A 236 3.12 -12.63 -15.19
CA TYR A 236 3.76 -12.84 -16.48
C TYR A 236 3.03 -12.03 -17.56
N GLU A 237 3.79 -11.18 -18.24
CA GLU A 237 3.29 -10.33 -19.32
C GLU A 237 3.37 -11.06 -20.64
N LEU A 238 2.22 -11.32 -21.24
CA LEU A 238 2.10 -11.74 -22.64
C LEU A 238 1.66 -10.51 -23.46
N SER A 239 1.86 -10.54 -24.77
CA SER A 239 1.55 -9.40 -25.64
C SER A 239 0.11 -8.89 -25.55
N PHE A 240 -0.84 -9.75 -25.21
CA PHE A 240 -2.27 -9.44 -25.18
C PHE A 240 -2.94 -9.64 -23.81
N ILE A 241 -2.22 -10.17 -22.81
CA ILE A 241 -2.76 -10.44 -21.47
C ILE A 241 -1.63 -10.51 -20.46
N ARG A 242 -1.85 -9.97 -19.28
CA ARG A 242 -1.00 -10.17 -18.11
C ARG A 242 -1.67 -11.12 -17.13
N LEU A 243 -0.97 -12.18 -16.79
CA LEU A 243 -1.43 -13.17 -15.82
C LEU A 243 -0.85 -12.88 -14.44
N TYR A 244 -1.62 -13.22 -13.40
CA TYR A 244 -1.25 -13.01 -12.00
C TYR A 244 -1.53 -14.26 -11.17
N GLY A 245 -0.70 -14.52 -10.19
CA GLY A 245 -0.91 -15.58 -9.21
C GLY A 245 -0.32 -15.21 -7.86
N GLN A 246 -1.02 -15.58 -6.79
CA GLN A 246 -0.53 -15.45 -5.41
C GLN A 246 -0.90 -16.68 -4.59
N VAL A 247 -0.01 -17.05 -3.68
CA VAL A 247 -0.26 -18.03 -2.63
C VAL A 247 0.28 -17.51 -1.32
N GLY A 248 -0.44 -17.72 -0.22
CA GLY A 248 0.01 -17.29 1.09
C GLY A 248 -0.53 -18.13 2.22
N ARG A 249 0.17 -18.06 3.34
CA ARG A 249 -0.22 -18.67 4.59
C ARG A 249 -0.11 -17.66 5.72
N VAL A 250 -1.19 -17.55 6.48
CA VAL A 250 -1.28 -16.72 7.70
C VAL A 250 -1.46 -17.65 8.89
N LYS A 251 -0.63 -17.51 9.90
CA LYS A 251 -0.75 -18.23 11.18
C LYS A 251 -0.86 -17.23 12.30
N THR A 252 -1.98 -17.25 13.01
CA THR A 252 -2.23 -16.45 14.21
C THR A 252 -2.07 -17.35 15.43
N ASN A 253 -1.14 -17.00 16.30
CA ASN A 253 -0.92 -17.69 17.59
C ASN A 253 -1.65 -16.89 18.67
N ALA A 254 -2.62 -17.56 19.30
CA ALA A 254 -3.51 -17.02 20.33
C ALA A 254 -4.00 -18.17 21.20
N ASP A 255 -4.90 -17.93 22.17
CA ASP A 255 -5.55 -19.02 22.94
C ASP A 255 -6.17 -20.08 22.03
N VAL A 256 -6.68 -19.66 20.88
CA VAL A 256 -7.12 -20.54 19.78
C VAL A 256 -6.35 -20.14 18.51
N ASP A 257 -5.47 -21.03 18.07
CA ASP A 257 -4.69 -20.83 16.84
C ASP A 257 -5.60 -20.78 15.61
N VAL A 258 -5.32 -19.82 14.72
CA VAL A 258 -5.98 -19.71 13.40
C VAL A 258 -4.94 -19.88 12.31
N ARG A 259 -5.24 -20.71 11.32
CA ARG A 259 -4.42 -20.89 10.11
C ARG A 259 -5.25 -20.59 8.88
N SER A 260 -4.78 -19.66 8.06
CA SER A 260 -5.42 -19.34 6.77
C SER A 260 -4.45 -19.66 5.64
N THR A 261 -4.94 -20.35 4.62
CA THR A 261 -4.21 -20.57 3.36
C THR A 261 -4.98 -19.89 2.23
N LEU A 262 -4.29 -19.02 1.50
CA LEU A 262 -4.90 -18.15 0.49
C LEU A 262 -4.28 -18.42 -0.88
N TYR A 263 -5.13 -18.47 -1.89
CA TYR A 263 -4.74 -18.59 -3.30
C TYR A 263 -5.46 -17.51 -4.11
N GLN A 264 -4.78 -16.96 -5.10
CA GLN A 264 -5.40 -16.05 -6.05
C GLN A 264 -4.82 -16.29 -7.44
N VAL A 265 -5.68 -16.20 -8.44
CA VAL A 265 -5.31 -16.11 -9.86
C VAL A 265 -6.06 -14.94 -10.49
N GLY A 266 -5.47 -14.33 -11.50
CA GLY A 266 -6.11 -13.20 -12.18
C GLY A 266 -5.47 -12.91 -13.52
N ALA A 267 -6.14 -12.07 -14.28
CA ALA A 267 -5.70 -11.64 -15.59
C ALA A 267 -6.15 -10.20 -15.87
N ALA A 268 -5.31 -9.45 -16.60
CA ALA A 268 -5.64 -8.17 -17.17
C ALA A 268 -5.34 -8.18 -18.66
N SER A 269 -6.31 -7.85 -19.50
CA SER A 269 -6.16 -7.78 -20.95
C SER A 269 -6.48 -6.38 -21.45
N PRO A 270 -5.59 -5.74 -22.25
CA PRO A 270 -5.90 -4.45 -22.87
C PRO A 270 -7.02 -4.63 -23.90
N ILE A 271 -8.07 -3.86 -23.78
CA ILE A 271 -9.21 -3.81 -24.72
C ILE A 271 -9.57 -2.35 -24.98
N GLY A 272 -9.40 -1.89 -26.22
CA GLY A 272 -9.62 -0.49 -26.57
C GLY A 272 -8.72 0.45 -25.77
N LEU A 273 -9.30 1.45 -25.12
CA LEU A 273 -8.58 2.40 -24.25
C LEU A 273 -8.62 1.99 -22.77
N GLY A 274 -8.78 0.72 -22.47
CA GLY A 274 -8.91 0.23 -21.11
C GLY A 274 -8.40 -1.19 -20.92
N PHE A 275 -8.73 -1.76 -19.75
CA PHE A 275 -8.38 -3.13 -19.38
C PHE A 275 -9.60 -3.90 -18.91
N LEU A 276 -9.76 -5.10 -19.44
CA LEU A 276 -10.62 -6.12 -18.86
C LEU A 276 -9.85 -6.81 -17.73
N LEU A 277 -10.41 -6.82 -16.54
CA LEU A 277 -9.78 -7.31 -15.31
C LEU A 277 -10.60 -8.48 -14.77
N ALA A 278 -9.97 -9.63 -14.55
CA ALA A 278 -10.62 -10.77 -13.92
C ALA A 278 -9.75 -11.32 -12.78
N SER A 279 -10.36 -11.64 -11.65
CA SER A 279 -9.63 -12.19 -10.50
C SER A 279 -10.51 -13.14 -9.70
N TYR A 280 -9.92 -14.21 -9.23
CA TYR A 280 -10.52 -15.17 -8.31
C TYR A 280 -9.58 -15.42 -7.14
N ALA A 281 -10.11 -15.42 -5.93
CA ALA A 281 -9.36 -15.81 -4.74
C ALA A 281 -10.15 -16.82 -3.90
N HIS A 282 -9.40 -17.73 -3.28
CA HIS A 282 -9.90 -18.76 -2.37
C HIS A 282 -9.07 -18.75 -1.10
N ALA A 283 -9.73 -18.64 0.05
CA ALA A 283 -9.12 -18.83 1.36
C ALA A 283 -9.75 -19.99 2.07
N LYS A 284 -8.91 -20.78 2.75
CA LYS A 284 -9.27 -21.82 3.68
C LYS A 284 -8.79 -21.39 5.06
N ASP A 285 -9.73 -21.25 5.99
CA ASP A 285 -9.44 -20.92 7.39
C ASP A 285 -9.65 -22.18 8.26
N GLU A 286 -8.70 -22.45 9.13
CA GLU A 286 -8.70 -23.58 10.06
C GLU A 286 -8.59 -23.05 11.50
N VAL A 287 -9.62 -23.29 12.31
CA VAL A 287 -9.73 -22.89 13.70
C VAL A 287 -10.05 -24.13 14.53
N ALA A 288 -9.11 -24.60 15.34
CA ALA A 288 -9.22 -25.90 16.02
C ALA A 288 -9.54 -27.02 15.02
N SER A 289 -10.68 -27.71 15.18
CA SER A 289 -11.17 -28.76 14.27
C SER A 289 -12.09 -28.24 13.15
N THR A 290 -12.43 -26.97 13.15
CA THR A 290 -13.39 -26.36 12.20
C THR A 290 -12.67 -25.82 10.98
N ARG A 291 -13.27 -26.00 9.81
CA ARG A 291 -12.81 -25.45 8.54
C ARG A 291 -13.88 -24.57 7.93
N SER A 292 -13.48 -23.39 7.47
CA SER A 292 -14.32 -22.50 6.69
C SER A 292 -13.61 -22.05 5.41
N TYR A 293 -14.40 -21.64 4.43
CA TYR A 293 -13.91 -21.26 3.12
C TYR A 293 -14.50 -19.93 2.72
N ARG A 294 -13.65 -19.10 2.09
CA ARG A 294 -14.05 -17.83 1.48
C ARG A 294 -13.64 -17.87 0.01
N ARG A 295 -14.55 -17.58 -0.87
CA ARG A 295 -14.31 -17.49 -2.32
C ARG A 295 -14.83 -16.17 -2.81
N THR A 296 -13.99 -15.45 -3.56
CA THR A 296 -14.35 -14.16 -4.16
C THR A 296 -13.94 -14.18 -5.62
N PHE A 297 -14.87 -13.80 -6.48
CA PHE A 297 -14.63 -13.60 -7.92
C PHE A 297 -14.98 -12.17 -8.28
N SER A 298 -14.15 -11.51 -9.09
CA SER A 298 -14.42 -10.18 -9.63
C SER A 298 -14.09 -10.14 -11.11
N LEU A 299 -14.96 -9.47 -11.87
CA LEU A 299 -14.78 -9.12 -13.27
C LEU A 299 -15.06 -7.62 -13.40
N GLY A 300 -14.14 -6.89 -14.01
CA GLY A 300 -14.26 -5.45 -14.19
C GLY A 300 -13.71 -4.98 -15.53
N TYR A 301 -14.15 -3.82 -15.95
CA TYR A 301 -13.57 -3.10 -17.06
C TYR A 301 -13.21 -1.68 -16.59
N ASP A 302 -11.95 -1.30 -16.78
CA ASP A 302 -11.39 0.01 -16.42
C ASP A 302 -11.02 0.75 -17.70
N TYR A 303 -11.75 1.83 -18.01
CA TYR A 303 -11.63 2.59 -19.27
C TYR A 303 -11.01 3.96 -19.02
N PHE A 304 -9.90 4.26 -19.69
CA PHE A 304 -9.18 5.52 -19.53
C PHE A 304 -9.74 6.62 -20.42
N LEU A 305 -10.32 7.65 -19.79
CA LEU A 305 -10.73 8.90 -20.46
C LEU A 305 -9.51 9.81 -20.71
N SER A 306 -8.52 9.74 -19.81
CA SER A 306 -7.26 10.45 -19.91
C SER A 306 -6.18 9.72 -19.08
N LYS A 307 -4.94 10.26 -19.04
CA LYS A 307 -3.89 9.75 -18.14
C LYS A 307 -4.25 9.89 -16.65
N ALA A 308 -5.13 10.83 -16.30
CA ALA A 308 -5.51 11.14 -14.94
C ALA A 308 -6.90 10.62 -14.55
N THR A 309 -7.78 10.34 -15.53
CA THR A 309 -9.19 10.02 -15.29
C THR A 309 -9.56 8.72 -15.97
N ASP A 310 -10.16 7.84 -15.22
CA ASP A 310 -10.76 6.60 -15.70
C ASP A 310 -12.17 6.39 -15.14
N ILE A 311 -12.99 5.63 -15.86
CA ILE A 311 -14.28 5.12 -15.43
C ILE A 311 -14.23 3.61 -15.42
N TYR A 312 -14.92 3.00 -14.48
CA TYR A 312 -14.91 1.55 -14.36
C TYR A 312 -16.29 0.98 -14.06
N ALA A 313 -16.48 -0.29 -14.41
CA ALA A 313 -17.60 -1.10 -13.98
C ALA A 313 -17.08 -2.45 -13.46
N VAL A 314 -17.65 -2.94 -12.37
CA VAL A 314 -17.24 -4.19 -11.72
C VAL A 314 -18.44 -4.98 -11.26
N VAL A 315 -18.38 -6.29 -11.49
CA VAL A 315 -19.25 -7.29 -10.86
C VAL A 315 -18.41 -8.17 -9.96
N MET A 316 -18.89 -8.46 -8.75
CA MET A 316 -18.21 -9.29 -7.77
C MET A 316 -19.19 -10.26 -7.11
N ASN A 317 -18.76 -11.51 -6.96
CA ASN A 317 -19.49 -12.54 -6.21
C ASN A 317 -18.63 -13.04 -5.05
N GLU A 318 -19.21 -13.12 -3.87
CA GLU A 318 -18.56 -13.66 -2.67
C GLU A 318 -19.39 -14.79 -2.08
N ARG A 319 -18.69 -15.85 -1.66
CA ARG A 319 -19.29 -17.03 -1.00
C ARG A 319 -18.45 -17.42 0.20
N PHE A 320 -19.05 -17.34 1.38
CA PHE A 320 -18.41 -17.73 2.65
C PHE A 320 -19.16 -18.91 3.23
N THR A 321 -18.46 -19.82 3.90
CA THR A 321 -19.08 -20.96 4.57
C THR A 321 -20.15 -20.49 5.57
N ALA A 322 -21.30 -21.12 5.54
CA ALA A 322 -22.46 -20.87 6.41
C ALA A 322 -23.12 -19.48 6.24
N LEU A 323 -22.76 -18.70 5.21
CA LEU A 323 -23.41 -17.42 4.92
C LEU A 323 -24.06 -17.47 3.53
N SER A 324 -25.12 -16.67 3.31
CA SER A 324 -25.66 -16.46 1.98
C SER A 324 -24.62 -15.79 1.08
N SER A 325 -24.64 -16.12 -0.21
CA SER A 325 -23.73 -15.50 -1.18
C SER A 325 -24.08 -14.02 -1.37
N ALA A 326 -23.07 -13.23 -1.67
CA ALA A 326 -23.21 -11.80 -1.93
C ALA A 326 -22.85 -11.47 -3.38
N ASN A 327 -23.59 -10.54 -3.98
CA ASN A 327 -23.35 -10.02 -5.31
C ASN A 327 -23.25 -8.49 -5.25
N THR A 328 -22.16 -7.97 -5.78
CA THR A 328 -21.95 -6.53 -5.92
C THR A 328 -21.85 -6.18 -7.39
N VAL A 329 -22.55 -5.13 -7.80
CA VAL A 329 -22.45 -4.52 -9.13
C VAL A 329 -22.29 -3.03 -8.94
N ALA A 330 -21.22 -2.46 -9.47
CA ALA A 330 -20.92 -1.05 -9.30
C ALA A 330 -20.26 -0.46 -10.54
N ALA A 331 -20.44 0.83 -10.74
CA ALA A 331 -19.70 1.64 -11.69
C ALA A 331 -19.17 2.89 -10.98
N GLY A 332 -18.05 3.40 -11.43
CA GLY A 332 -17.41 4.53 -10.77
C GLY A 332 -16.50 5.35 -11.67
N VAL A 333 -16.01 6.43 -11.10
CA VAL A 333 -15.04 7.32 -11.71
C VAL A 333 -13.87 7.53 -10.75
N ARG A 334 -12.68 7.54 -11.30
CA ARG A 334 -11.44 7.76 -10.56
C ARG A 334 -10.63 8.86 -11.23
N LEU A 335 -10.17 9.82 -10.43
CA LEU A 335 -9.38 10.96 -10.87
C LEU A 335 -8.11 11.09 -10.03
N ARG A 336 -6.97 11.30 -10.70
CA ARG A 336 -5.66 11.55 -10.09
C ARG A 336 -5.23 12.98 -10.40
N PHE A 337 -4.58 13.65 -9.44
CA PHE A 337 -4.08 15.03 -9.61
C PHE A 337 -2.73 15.21 -8.89
#